data_afeb0bb73edc2d9c5126b71e1f04e902
#
_entry.id   afeb0bb73edc2d9c5126b71e1f04e902
#
_cell.length_a   1.000
_cell.length_b   1.000
_cell.length_c   1.000
_cell.angle_alpha   90.00
_cell.angle_beta   90.00
_cell.angle_gamma   90.00
#
_symmetry.space_group_name_H-M   'P 1'
#
loop_
_entity.id
_entity.type
_entity.pdbx_description
1 polymer ?
#
loop_
_entity_poly.entity_id
_entity_poly.type
_entity_poly.pdbx_seq_one_letter_code
_entity_poly.pdbx_strand_id
1 'polypeptide(L)'
;LLKGVGLRQVLAMVQEFRQNNQHTPVVLMGYANPIERMGQAQFIAAAATAGVDGVLVVDYPPEECEDFATQMQANGMDTIFLLAPTSTDERIAQVGKIASGYVYYVSLKGVTGSGALDLDAVAAMIPRIKKHVNVPVGVGFGIRDGVTAKAIASVSDAVVIGSRIIQELENTPQEKAVAAVQTFIEGIRVAMDE
;
A
#
# COMPACT_ATOMS: atom_id res chain seq x y z
N LEU A 1 12.33 13.59 2.88
CA LEU A 1 13.75 13.78 3.27
C LEU A 1 14.12 15.26 3.35
N LEU A 2 13.77 16.09 2.36
CA LEU A 2 14.13 17.53 2.35
C LEU A 2 13.54 18.31 3.55
N LYS A 3 12.39 17.88 4.09
CA LYS A 3 11.76 18.51 5.27
C LYS A 3 12.12 17.82 6.59
N GLY A 4 13.06 16.88 6.60
CA GLY A 4 13.52 16.19 7.81
C GLY A 4 12.52 15.25 8.49
N VAL A 5 11.43 14.87 7.80
CA VAL A 5 10.45 13.94 8.36
C VAL A 5 11.04 12.53 8.41
N GLY A 6 11.14 11.97 9.61
CA GLY A 6 11.66 10.63 9.87
C GLY A 6 10.60 9.69 10.45
N LEU A 7 10.96 8.40 10.58
CA LEU A 7 10.04 7.34 11.01
C LEU A 7 9.35 7.65 12.36
N ARG A 8 10.07 8.20 13.33
CA ARG A 8 9.48 8.57 14.65
C ARG A 8 8.38 9.62 14.53
N GLN A 9 8.54 10.59 13.62
CA GLN A 9 7.52 11.61 13.37
C GLN A 9 6.30 11.01 12.67
N VAL A 10 6.50 10.06 11.72
CA VAL A 10 5.40 9.35 11.07
C VAL A 10 4.59 8.57 12.10
N LEU A 11 5.24 7.85 13.02
CA LEU A 11 4.55 7.14 14.10
C LEU A 11 3.77 8.10 15.03
N ALA A 12 4.32 9.26 15.35
CA ALA A 12 3.61 10.28 16.13
C ALA A 12 2.38 10.84 15.38
N MET A 13 2.44 11.02 14.06
CA MET A 13 1.30 11.42 13.23
C MET A 13 0.20 10.35 13.24
N VAL A 14 0.55 9.07 13.18
CA VAL A 14 -0.43 7.97 13.30
C VAL A 14 -1.10 8.00 14.68
N GLN A 15 -0.32 8.16 15.74
CA GLN A 15 -0.84 8.25 17.10
C GLN A 15 -1.80 9.44 17.29
N GLU A 16 -1.49 10.58 16.69
CA GLU A 16 -2.40 11.75 16.68
C GLU A 16 -3.68 11.45 15.91
N PHE A 17 -3.57 10.87 14.71
CA PHE A 17 -4.73 10.46 13.90
C PHE A 17 -5.65 9.52 14.68
N ARG A 18 -5.09 8.57 15.43
CA ARG A 18 -5.85 7.60 16.25
C ARG A 18 -6.65 8.23 17.38
N GLN A 19 -6.36 9.45 17.82
CA GLN A 19 -7.17 10.15 18.84
C GLN A 19 -8.59 10.40 18.35
N ASN A 20 -8.79 10.57 17.04
CA ASN A 20 -10.08 10.91 16.45
C ASN A 20 -10.62 9.85 15.48
N ASN A 21 -9.82 8.84 15.12
CA ASN A 21 -10.23 7.81 14.14
C ASN A 21 -9.61 6.45 14.51
N GLN A 22 -10.47 5.54 14.99
CA GLN A 22 -10.11 4.19 15.40
C GLN A 22 -10.45 3.13 14.32
N HIS A 23 -11.08 3.54 13.20
CA HIS A 23 -11.69 2.60 12.25
C HIS A 23 -10.97 2.56 10.91
N THR A 24 -10.42 3.67 10.42
CA THR A 24 -9.73 3.70 9.15
C THR A 24 -8.39 2.99 9.27
N PRO A 25 -8.12 1.91 8.52
CA PRO A 25 -6.83 1.24 8.57
C PRO A 25 -5.69 2.17 8.16
N VAL A 26 -4.56 2.06 8.86
CA VAL A 26 -3.33 2.80 8.57
C VAL A 26 -2.21 1.81 8.27
N VAL A 27 -1.76 1.79 7.03
CA VAL A 27 -0.62 1.00 6.57
C VAL A 27 0.56 1.92 6.29
N LEU A 28 1.70 1.65 6.92
CA LEU A 28 2.92 2.38 6.62
C LEU A 28 3.62 1.76 5.41
N MET A 29 4.03 2.59 4.46
CA MET A 29 4.82 2.16 3.32
C MET A 29 6.19 2.85 3.35
N GLY A 30 7.27 2.07 3.30
CA GLY A 30 8.62 2.61 3.36
C GLY A 30 9.68 1.60 2.97
N TYR A 31 10.92 1.93 3.32
CA TYR A 31 12.10 1.11 3.07
C TYR A 31 12.62 0.48 4.37
N ALA A 32 13.39 -0.62 4.24
CA ALA A 32 13.97 -1.35 5.36
C ALA A 32 14.89 -0.50 6.23
N ASN A 33 15.73 0.33 5.61
CA ASN A 33 16.79 1.06 6.31
C ASN A 33 16.34 1.87 7.54
N PRO A 34 15.24 2.64 7.54
CA PRO A 34 14.74 3.30 8.74
C PRO A 34 14.30 2.33 9.85
N ILE A 35 13.75 1.16 9.48
CA ILE A 35 13.32 0.11 10.41
C ILE A 35 14.53 -0.54 11.05
N GLU A 36 15.51 -0.96 10.23
CA GLU A 36 16.75 -1.57 10.69
C GLU A 36 17.54 -0.63 11.61
N ARG A 37 17.60 0.66 11.26
CA ARG A 37 18.26 1.67 12.10
C ARG A 37 17.57 1.86 13.46
N MET A 38 16.27 1.69 13.54
CA MET A 38 15.53 1.72 14.81
C MET A 38 15.67 0.40 15.58
N GLY A 39 15.85 -0.70 14.86
CA GLY A 39 15.73 -2.08 15.33
C GLY A 39 14.31 -2.61 15.16
N GLN A 40 14.15 -3.76 14.51
CA GLN A 40 12.85 -4.35 14.16
C GLN A 40 11.91 -4.49 15.37
N ALA A 41 12.39 -5.05 16.48
CA ALA A 41 11.59 -5.21 17.70
C ALA A 41 11.10 -3.86 18.27
N GLN A 42 11.97 -2.84 18.28
CA GLN A 42 11.60 -1.51 18.74
C GLN A 42 10.60 -0.83 17.79
N PHE A 43 10.79 -1.01 16.49
CA PHE A 43 9.85 -0.52 15.47
C PHE A 43 8.47 -1.15 15.65
N ILE A 44 8.39 -2.48 15.76
CA ILE A 44 7.13 -3.22 15.92
C ILE A 44 6.38 -2.76 17.17
N ALA A 45 7.06 -2.66 18.31
CA ALA A 45 6.45 -2.16 19.54
C ALA A 45 5.94 -0.71 19.41
N ALA A 46 6.73 0.17 18.79
CA ALA A 46 6.35 1.56 18.58
C ALA A 46 5.19 1.72 17.58
N ALA A 47 5.17 0.93 16.50
CA ALA A 47 4.11 0.92 15.50
C ALA A 47 2.79 0.41 16.09
N ALA A 48 2.80 -0.68 16.84
CA ALA A 48 1.64 -1.20 17.55
C ALA A 48 1.09 -0.16 18.54
N THR A 49 1.96 0.47 19.34
CA THR A 49 1.56 1.54 20.30
C THR A 49 0.97 2.75 19.57
N ALA A 50 1.47 3.10 18.39
CA ALA A 50 0.92 4.20 17.59
C ALA A 50 -0.42 3.87 16.94
N GLY A 51 -0.83 2.60 16.87
CA GLY A 51 -2.06 2.14 16.24
C GLY A 51 -1.93 1.93 14.73
N VAL A 52 -0.75 1.50 14.26
CA VAL A 52 -0.53 1.03 12.88
C VAL A 52 -1.21 -0.33 12.71
N ASP A 53 -1.90 -0.54 11.59
CA ASP A 53 -2.56 -1.80 11.27
C ASP A 53 -1.70 -2.71 10.39
N GLY A 54 -0.78 -2.14 9.62
CA GLY A 54 0.10 -2.92 8.77
C GLY A 54 1.28 -2.13 8.24
N VAL A 55 2.24 -2.88 7.68
CA VAL A 55 3.46 -2.29 7.11
C VAL A 55 3.78 -2.95 5.77
N LEU A 56 4.12 -2.13 4.79
CA LEU A 56 4.68 -2.53 3.51
C LEU A 56 6.12 -2.04 3.41
N VAL A 57 7.07 -2.97 3.43
CA VAL A 57 8.49 -2.65 3.25
C VAL A 57 8.90 -3.00 1.83
N VAL A 58 9.25 -1.98 1.05
CA VAL A 58 9.43 -2.09 -0.41
C VAL A 58 10.58 -3.00 -0.80
N ASP A 59 11.64 -3.00 -0.02
CA ASP A 59 12.93 -3.63 -0.30
C ASP A 59 13.27 -4.81 0.63
N TYR A 60 12.30 -5.29 1.43
CA TYR A 60 12.48 -6.57 2.14
C TYR A 60 12.24 -7.74 1.19
N PRO A 61 13.20 -8.68 1.05
CA PRO A 61 12.99 -9.92 0.33
C PRO A 61 12.09 -10.86 1.15
N PRO A 62 11.05 -11.47 0.55
CA PRO A 62 10.14 -12.36 1.28
C PRO A 62 10.86 -13.49 2.01
N GLU A 63 11.99 -13.97 1.44
CA GLU A 63 12.81 -15.06 1.98
C GLU A 63 13.43 -14.75 3.35
N GLU A 64 13.57 -13.46 3.68
CA GLU A 64 14.19 -12.97 4.91
C GLU A 64 13.15 -12.35 5.88
N CYS A 65 11.86 -12.38 5.52
CA CYS A 65 10.81 -11.67 6.26
C CYS A 65 9.98 -12.56 7.19
N GLU A 66 10.21 -13.85 7.27
CA GLU A 66 9.35 -14.78 8.01
C GLU A 66 9.26 -14.41 9.50
N ASP A 67 10.41 -14.16 10.13
CA ASP A 67 10.47 -13.74 11.54
C ASP A 67 9.83 -12.36 11.75
N PHE A 68 10.08 -11.40 10.85
CA PHE A 68 9.48 -10.08 10.93
C PHE A 68 7.95 -10.15 10.80
N ALA A 69 7.43 -10.89 9.81
CA ALA A 69 6.01 -11.09 9.61
C ALA A 69 5.33 -11.77 10.81
N THR A 70 5.98 -12.78 11.38
CA THR A 70 5.50 -13.47 12.60
C THR A 70 5.39 -12.50 13.78
N GLN A 71 6.41 -11.67 14.01
CA GLN A 71 6.40 -10.68 15.08
C GLN A 71 5.36 -9.58 14.84
N MET A 72 5.16 -9.13 13.59
CA MET A 72 4.10 -8.19 13.22
C MET A 72 2.73 -8.75 13.57
N GLN A 73 2.41 -9.98 13.15
CA GLN A 73 1.15 -10.64 13.46
C GLN A 73 0.93 -10.84 14.96
N ALA A 74 1.97 -11.23 15.70
CA ALA A 74 1.91 -11.36 17.16
C ALA A 74 1.56 -10.04 17.88
N ASN A 75 1.79 -8.91 17.21
CA ASN A 75 1.44 -7.56 17.70
C ASN A 75 0.18 -6.97 17.03
N GLY A 76 -0.61 -7.80 16.33
CA GLY A 76 -1.88 -7.39 15.71
C GLY A 76 -1.72 -6.54 14.45
N MET A 77 -0.57 -6.61 13.78
CA MET A 77 -0.29 -5.86 12.54
C MET A 77 -0.03 -6.79 11.37
N ASP A 78 -0.43 -6.34 10.18
CA ASP A 78 -0.23 -7.06 8.94
C ASP A 78 1.09 -6.72 8.23
N THR A 79 1.64 -7.70 7.51
CA THR A 79 2.79 -7.50 6.64
C THR A 79 2.36 -7.61 5.19
N ILE A 80 2.43 -6.49 4.47
CA ILE A 80 2.00 -6.36 3.09
C ILE A 80 3.21 -6.47 2.16
N PHE A 81 3.11 -7.27 1.10
CA PHE A 81 4.17 -7.48 0.12
C PHE A 81 3.81 -6.94 -1.26
N LEU A 82 4.85 -6.52 -1.99
CA LEU A 82 4.75 -6.09 -3.37
C LEU A 82 4.93 -7.28 -4.33
N LEU A 83 4.04 -7.35 -5.31
CA LEU A 83 4.20 -8.17 -6.50
C LEU A 83 4.20 -7.27 -7.75
N ALA A 84 4.89 -7.70 -8.80
CA ALA A 84 5.05 -6.98 -10.04
C ALA A 84 4.79 -7.94 -11.24
N PRO A 85 4.64 -7.44 -12.47
CA PRO A 85 4.50 -8.28 -13.65
C PRO A 85 5.66 -9.26 -13.87
N THR A 86 6.83 -8.94 -13.32
CA THR A 86 8.04 -9.77 -13.37
C THR A 86 8.14 -10.80 -12.23
N SER A 87 7.19 -10.81 -11.29
CA SER A 87 7.21 -11.78 -10.18
C SER A 87 6.99 -13.20 -10.69
N THR A 88 7.89 -14.10 -10.33
CA THR A 88 7.79 -15.53 -10.67
C THR A 88 6.74 -16.23 -9.80
N ASP A 89 6.30 -17.42 -10.20
CA ASP A 89 5.33 -18.20 -9.41
C ASP A 89 5.92 -18.61 -8.05
N GLU A 90 7.23 -18.87 -7.99
CA GLU A 90 7.94 -19.17 -6.74
C GLU A 90 7.88 -17.98 -5.78
N ARG A 91 8.13 -16.75 -6.28
CA ARG A 91 8.02 -15.53 -5.47
C ARG A 91 6.59 -15.27 -5.01
N ILE A 92 5.61 -15.48 -5.89
CA ILE A 92 4.19 -15.33 -5.54
C ILE A 92 3.82 -16.35 -4.44
N ALA A 93 4.28 -17.60 -4.56
CA ALA A 93 4.03 -18.64 -3.56
C ALA A 93 4.72 -18.34 -2.21
N GLN A 94 5.93 -17.79 -2.22
CA GLN A 94 6.62 -17.33 -1.00
C GLN A 94 5.84 -16.21 -0.32
N VAL A 95 5.44 -15.19 -1.07
CA VAL A 95 4.61 -14.09 -0.56
C VAL A 95 3.29 -14.64 0.01
N GLY A 96 2.64 -15.59 -0.68
CA GLY A 96 1.39 -16.20 -0.23
C GLY A 96 1.48 -16.93 1.12
N LYS A 97 2.67 -17.35 1.55
CA LYS A 97 2.88 -17.99 2.86
C LYS A 97 2.96 -17.01 4.03
N ILE A 98 3.49 -15.81 3.79
CA ILE A 98 3.85 -14.87 4.85
C ILE A 98 3.06 -13.56 4.81
N ALA A 99 2.41 -13.24 3.68
CA ALA A 99 1.59 -12.03 3.55
C ALA A 99 0.32 -12.14 4.40
N SER A 100 -0.03 -11.05 5.05
CA SER A 100 -1.30 -10.86 5.73
C SER A 100 -1.92 -9.50 5.32
N GLY A 101 -3.17 -9.26 5.71
CA GLY A 101 -3.90 -8.07 5.30
C GLY A 101 -4.24 -8.08 3.81
N TYR A 102 -3.30 -7.71 2.96
CA TYR A 102 -3.44 -7.76 1.50
C TYR A 102 -2.07 -7.87 0.80
N VAL A 103 -2.08 -8.17 -0.50
CA VAL A 103 -0.92 -8.08 -1.38
C VAL A 103 -1.09 -6.90 -2.32
N TYR A 104 -0.03 -6.11 -2.51
CA TYR A 104 -0.04 -4.98 -3.43
C TYR A 104 0.60 -5.36 -4.76
N TYR A 105 -0.22 -5.46 -5.81
CA TYR A 105 0.27 -5.66 -7.18
C TYR A 105 0.52 -4.33 -7.86
N VAL A 106 1.79 -4.06 -8.19
CA VAL A 106 2.22 -2.88 -8.94
C VAL A 106 2.15 -3.16 -10.43
N SER A 107 1.12 -2.65 -11.11
CA SER A 107 0.76 -3.01 -12.49
C SER A 107 1.62 -2.39 -13.59
N LEU A 108 2.82 -1.85 -13.26
CA LEU A 108 3.69 -1.22 -14.25
C LEU A 108 4.33 -2.21 -15.22
N LYS A 109 4.11 -2.00 -16.51
CA LYS A 109 5.03 -2.42 -17.57
C LYS A 109 5.84 -1.22 -18.06
N GLY A 110 7.12 -1.18 -17.70
CA GLY A 110 8.15 -0.42 -18.44
C GLY A 110 8.19 1.09 -18.20
N VAL A 111 9.32 1.65 -18.61
CA VAL A 111 9.83 3.01 -18.62
C VAL A 111 8.79 4.13 -18.64
N THR A 112 8.99 5.07 -17.77
CA THR A 112 8.48 6.44 -17.75
C THR A 112 8.07 6.96 -19.13
N GLY A 113 6.75 7.14 -19.36
CA GLY A 113 6.27 7.91 -20.48
C GLY A 113 5.00 7.45 -21.21
N SER A 114 4.68 6.16 -21.26
CA SER A 114 3.43 5.67 -21.86
C SER A 114 2.45 5.23 -20.75
N GLY A 115 1.82 6.19 -20.11
CA GLY A 115 1.02 5.99 -18.91
C GLY A 115 -0.37 5.38 -19.13
N ALA A 116 -0.54 4.46 -20.06
CA ALA A 116 -1.78 3.71 -20.18
C ALA A 116 -1.72 2.45 -19.30
N LEU A 117 -2.71 2.32 -18.42
CA LEU A 117 -2.97 1.11 -17.66
C LEU A 117 -3.31 -0.04 -18.63
N ASP A 118 -2.55 -1.13 -18.56
CA ASP A 118 -2.84 -2.35 -19.30
C ASP A 118 -3.80 -3.23 -18.46
N LEU A 119 -5.10 -2.99 -18.62
CA LEU A 119 -6.15 -3.70 -17.88
C LEU A 119 -6.12 -5.21 -18.17
N ASP A 120 -5.84 -5.60 -19.42
CA ASP A 120 -5.79 -7.02 -19.81
C ASP A 120 -4.63 -7.73 -19.12
N ALA A 121 -3.47 -7.10 -19.03
CA ALA A 121 -2.34 -7.64 -18.29
C ALA A 121 -2.63 -7.76 -16.79
N VAL A 122 -3.35 -6.81 -16.19
CA VAL A 122 -3.81 -6.92 -14.80
C VAL A 122 -4.79 -8.07 -14.65
N ALA A 123 -5.82 -8.14 -15.48
CA ALA A 123 -6.83 -9.19 -15.45
C ALA A 123 -6.24 -10.59 -15.61
N ALA A 124 -5.19 -10.75 -16.41
CA ALA A 124 -4.45 -12.01 -16.55
C ALA A 124 -3.61 -12.36 -15.32
N MET A 125 -3.05 -11.35 -14.63
CA MET A 125 -2.14 -11.58 -13.49
C MET A 125 -2.87 -11.87 -12.18
N ILE A 126 -4.04 -11.27 -11.94
CA ILE A 126 -4.80 -11.45 -10.68
C ILE A 126 -5.13 -12.94 -10.42
N PRO A 127 -5.68 -13.73 -11.37
CA PRO A 127 -5.92 -15.16 -11.16
C PRO A 127 -4.63 -15.95 -10.87
N ARG A 128 -3.51 -15.56 -11.48
CA ARG A 128 -2.21 -16.18 -11.24
C ARG A 128 -1.74 -15.94 -9.80
N ILE A 129 -1.89 -14.72 -9.29
CA ILE A 129 -1.57 -14.38 -7.90
C ILE A 129 -2.50 -15.16 -6.96
N LYS A 130 -3.80 -15.14 -7.20
CA LYS A 130 -4.82 -15.79 -6.34
C LYS A 130 -4.71 -17.31 -6.27
N LYS A 131 -3.92 -17.98 -7.13
CA LYS A 131 -3.58 -19.40 -6.97
C LYS A 131 -2.72 -19.69 -5.74
N HIS A 132 -1.95 -18.72 -5.28
CA HIS A 132 -0.97 -18.88 -4.22
C HIS A 132 -1.23 -17.97 -3.02
N VAL A 133 -2.03 -16.92 -3.20
CA VAL A 133 -2.30 -15.86 -2.21
C VAL A 133 -3.77 -15.91 -1.81
N ASN A 134 -4.04 -16.05 -0.51
CA ASN A 134 -5.40 -16.14 0.05
C ASN A 134 -5.92 -14.80 0.60
N VAL A 135 -5.08 -13.77 0.67
CA VAL A 135 -5.47 -12.42 1.09
C VAL A 135 -5.90 -11.59 -0.11
N PRO A 136 -6.67 -10.49 0.09
CA PRO A 136 -7.04 -9.59 -0.98
C PRO A 136 -5.87 -9.07 -1.79
N VAL A 137 -6.10 -8.76 -3.06
CA VAL A 137 -5.09 -8.19 -3.96
C VAL A 137 -5.50 -6.76 -4.32
N GLY A 138 -4.73 -5.79 -3.81
CA GLY A 138 -4.86 -4.39 -4.18
C GLY A 138 -3.98 -4.08 -5.40
N VAL A 139 -4.55 -3.42 -6.39
CA VAL A 139 -3.83 -3.02 -7.61
C VAL A 139 -3.58 -1.53 -7.61
N GLY A 140 -2.34 -1.16 -7.86
CA GLY A 140 -1.94 0.25 -7.97
C GLY A 140 -1.03 0.49 -9.14
N PHE A 141 -0.91 1.72 -9.45
CA PHE A 141 -0.17 2.41 -10.48
C PHE A 141 -1.00 2.83 -11.70
N GLY A 142 -0.84 4.11 -12.06
CA GLY A 142 -1.49 4.69 -13.24
C GLY A 142 -2.96 5.07 -13.06
N ILE A 143 -3.54 4.85 -11.90
CA ILE A 143 -4.93 5.20 -11.62
C ILE A 143 -5.04 6.71 -11.36
N ARG A 144 -5.84 7.41 -12.19
CA ARG A 144 -5.89 8.87 -12.20
C ARG A 144 -7.28 9.44 -11.96
N ASP A 145 -8.31 8.65 -12.20
CA ASP A 145 -9.73 9.07 -12.19
C ASP A 145 -10.65 7.89 -11.86
N GLY A 146 -11.95 8.19 -11.74
CA GLY A 146 -12.97 7.19 -11.42
C GLY A 146 -13.12 6.12 -12.50
N VAL A 147 -12.91 6.44 -13.76
CA VAL A 147 -13.03 5.47 -14.87
C VAL A 147 -11.96 4.38 -14.75
N THR A 148 -10.72 4.80 -14.57
CA THR A 148 -9.60 3.87 -14.36
C THR A 148 -9.72 3.09 -13.05
N ALA A 149 -10.19 3.74 -11.97
CA ALA A 149 -10.42 3.08 -10.69
C ALA A 149 -11.50 1.99 -10.80
N LYS A 150 -12.65 2.30 -11.42
CA LYS A 150 -13.74 1.35 -11.69
C LYS A 150 -13.27 0.15 -12.53
N ALA A 151 -12.51 0.42 -13.60
CA ALA A 151 -11.97 -0.64 -14.46
C ALA A 151 -11.05 -1.59 -13.68
N ILE A 152 -10.19 -1.09 -12.81
CA ILE A 152 -9.35 -1.91 -11.95
C ILE A 152 -10.16 -2.64 -10.87
N ALA A 153 -11.12 -1.98 -10.24
CA ALA A 153 -11.99 -2.58 -9.23
C ALA A 153 -12.79 -3.76 -9.77
N SER A 154 -13.09 -3.79 -11.09
CA SER A 154 -13.81 -4.92 -11.71
C SER A 154 -12.99 -6.22 -11.80
N VAL A 155 -11.66 -6.15 -11.66
CA VAL A 155 -10.74 -7.30 -11.80
C VAL A 155 -9.87 -7.54 -10.56
N SER A 156 -9.96 -6.69 -9.52
CA SER A 156 -9.16 -6.78 -8.30
C SER A 156 -10.01 -6.54 -7.05
N ASP A 157 -9.47 -6.84 -5.88
CA ASP A 157 -10.19 -6.67 -4.61
C ASP A 157 -10.10 -5.24 -4.07
N ALA A 158 -9.07 -4.49 -4.47
CA ALA A 158 -8.86 -3.11 -4.02
C ALA A 158 -8.06 -2.30 -5.05
N VAL A 159 -8.20 -0.98 -4.95
CA VAL A 159 -7.53 0.00 -5.80
C VAL A 159 -6.60 0.86 -4.94
N VAL A 160 -5.35 1.02 -5.37
CA VAL A 160 -4.34 1.83 -4.66
C VAL A 160 -3.97 3.05 -5.50
N ILE A 161 -4.16 4.24 -4.93
CA ILE A 161 -3.90 5.52 -5.60
C ILE A 161 -2.86 6.30 -4.81
N GLY A 162 -1.76 6.68 -5.43
CA GLY A 162 -0.68 7.44 -4.80
C GLY A 162 -0.39 8.75 -5.52
N SER A 163 0.30 8.69 -6.65
CA SER A 163 0.82 9.87 -7.36
C SER A 163 -0.25 10.92 -7.68
N ARG A 164 -1.48 10.50 -7.98
CA ARG A 164 -2.56 11.44 -8.29
C ARG A 164 -2.99 12.24 -7.06
N ILE A 165 -3.02 11.62 -5.88
CA ILE A 165 -3.29 12.31 -4.60
C ILE A 165 -2.17 13.33 -4.31
N ILE A 166 -0.92 12.95 -4.52
CA ILE A 166 0.21 13.88 -4.35
C ILE A 166 0.11 15.07 -5.30
N GLN A 167 -0.23 14.84 -6.58
CA GLN A 167 -0.45 15.92 -7.55
C GLN A 167 -1.60 16.85 -7.12
N GLU A 168 -2.68 16.32 -6.55
CA GLU A 168 -3.78 17.13 -6.03
C GLU A 168 -3.33 18.05 -4.90
N LEU A 169 -2.50 17.51 -3.98
CA LEU A 169 -1.90 18.29 -2.88
C LEU A 169 -0.93 19.37 -3.38
N GLU A 170 -0.10 19.05 -4.38
CA GLU A 170 0.90 19.98 -4.93
C GLU A 170 0.26 21.12 -5.72
N ASN A 171 -0.84 20.86 -6.43
CA ASN A 171 -1.52 21.83 -7.27
C ASN A 171 -2.60 22.66 -6.53
N THR A 172 -2.84 22.36 -5.25
CA THR A 172 -3.89 23.00 -4.47
C THR A 172 -3.27 23.84 -3.33
N PRO A 173 -3.70 25.08 -3.10
CA PRO A 173 -3.28 25.86 -1.94
C PRO A 173 -3.52 25.10 -0.64
N GLN A 174 -2.59 25.24 0.31
CA GLN A 174 -2.56 24.44 1.55
C GLN A 174 -3.88 24.47 2.32
N GLU A 175 -4.55 25.63 2.37
CA GLU A 175 -5.84 25.81 3.07
C GLU A 175 -7.01 25.07 2.40
N LYS A 176 -6.88 24.66 1.15
CA LYS A 176 -7.89 23.91 0.38
C LYS A 176 -7.50 22.47 0.10
N ALA A 177 -6.27 22.07 0.45
CA ALA A 177 -5.70 20.78 0.08
C ALA A 177 -6.53 19.59 0.62
N VAL A 178 -6.98 19.67 1.86
CA VAL A 178 -7.80 18.60 2.49
C VAL A 178 -9.11 18.42 1.76
N ALA A 179 -9.84 19.52 1.48
CA ALA A 179 -11.12 19.48 0.78
C ALA A 179 -10.97 18.96 -0.66
N ALA A 180 -9.90 19.35 -1.36
CA ALA A 180 -9.63 18.89 -2.71
C ALA A 180 -9.36 17.38 -2.76
N VAL A 181 -8.52 16.84 -1.85
CA VAL A 181 -8.27 15.40 -1.74
C VAL A 181 -9.54 14.65 -1.36
N GLN A 182 -10.33 15.18 -0.43
CA GLN A 182 -11.61 14.57 -0.05
C GLN A 182 -12.54 14.46 -1.26
N THR A 183 -12.77 15.54 -2.00
CA THR A 183 -13.61 15.56 -3.21
C THR A 183 -13.10 14.57 -4.26
N PHE A 184 -11.78 14.49 -4.45
CA PHE A 184 -11.17 13.54 -5.38
C PHE A 184 -11.46 12.10 -4.97
N ILE A 185 -11.23 11.74 -3.70
CA ILE A 185 -11.43 10.38 -3.19
C ILE A 185 -12.92 9.99 -3.21
N GLU A 186 -13.82 10.90 -2.86
CA GLU A 186 -15.27 10.70 -2.95
C GLU A 186 -15.71 10.41 -4.40
N GLY A 187 -15.19 11.17 -5.37
CA GLY A 187 -15.45 10.91 -6.79
C GLY A 187 -14.93 9.55 -7.27
N ILE A 188 -13.77 9.11 -6.79
CA ILE A 188 -13.25 7.76 -7.05
C ILE A 188 -14.18 6.72 -6.45
N ARG A 189 -14.60 6.88 -5.19
CA ARG A 189 -15.46 5.92 -4.50
C ARG A 189 -16.81 5.76 -5.20
N VAL A 190 -17.47 6.88 -5.52
CA VAL A 190 -18.74 6.89 -6.26
C VAL A 190 -18.62 6.12 -7.58
N ALA A 191 -17.57 6.37 -8.36
CA ALA A 191 -17.35 5.69 -9.63
C ALA A 191 -17.14 4.17 -9.48
N MET A 192 -16.54 3.72 -8.38
CA MET A 192 -16.32 2.29 -8.11
C MET A 192 -17.59 1.59 -7.60
N ASP A 193 -18.53 2.32 -7.00
CA ASP A 193 -19.78 1.77 -6.46
C ASP A 193 -20.91 1.69 -7.49
N GLU A 194 -20.79 2.38 -8.63
CA GLU A 194 -21.71 2.29 -9.80
C GLU A 194 -21.48 1.00 -10.62
#